data_65a860f4d98be695411ea5e756e758e6
#
_entry.id   65a860f4d98be695411ea5e756e758e6
#
_cell.length_a   1.000
_cell.length_b   1.000
_cell.length_c   1.000
_cell.angle_alpha   90.00
_cell.angle_beta   90.00
_cell.angle_gamma   90.00
#
_symmetry.space_group_name_H-M   'P 1'
#
loop_
_entity.id
_entity.type
_entity.pdbx_description
1 polymer ?
#
loop_
_entity_poly.entity_id
_entity_poly.type
_entity_poly.pdbx_seq_one_letter_code
_entity_poly.pdbx_strand_id
1 'polypeptide(L)'
;TELANGSIELNVTGPTAIRWNVGSFVDPSVFEHSFDADKVHQLIVKKAGDYFVSATLPHTIPGAGERPTQAIEVYVNDAIAPGTLGQSSYIRNASAHTESSAHVAALVRGLGAGDVIEVRTDRNNQGGVVTHMERASLYVEFMDDSRTVFSATATETQSGSNQNIE
;
A
#
# COMPACT_ATOMS: atom_id res chain seq x y z
N THR A 1 3.43 -1.08 12.36
CA THR A 1 4.61 -0.25 12.06
C THR A 1 4.15 1.11 11.59
N GLU A 2 4.57 2.18 12.22
CA GLU A 2 4.25 3.55 11.86
C GLU A 2 5.43 4.21 11.17
N LEU A 3 5.17 5.11 10.23
CA LEU A 3 6.22 5.97 9.67
C LEU A 3 6.67 6.97 10.75
N ALA A 4 7.95 7.00 11.09
CA ALA A 4 8.50 8.09 11.86
C ALA A 4 8.77 9.29 10.93
N ASN A 5 8.77 10.47 11.53
CA ASN A 5 9.07 11.78 10.95
C ASN A 5 10.16 11.78 9.87
N GLY A 6 9.82 11.41 8.68
CA GLY A 6 10.66 11.52 7.51
C GLY A 6 9.74 11.63 6.33
N SER A 7 9.66 12.80 5.73
CA SER A 7 8.83 13.02 4.55
C SER A 7 9.22 12.04 3.45
N ILE A 8 8.35 11.07 3.17
CA ILE A 8 8.45 10.33 1.93
C ILE A 8 8.05 11.29 0.82
N GLU A 9 8.92 11.43 -0.16
CA GLU A 9 8.56 12.17 -1.36
C GLU A 9 7.51 11.37 -2.13
N LEU A 10 6.27 11.82 -2.10
CA LEU A 10 5.15 11.18 -2.80
C LEU A 10 4.97 11.69 -4.23
N ASN A 11 5.80 12.64 -4.66
CA ASN A 11 5.69 13.30 -5.96
C ASN A 11 6.60 12.72 -7.03
N VAL A 12 7.28 11.62 -6.74
CA VAL A 12 8.17 10.97 -7.70
C VAL A 12 7.37 10.33 -8.84
N THR A 13 7.95 10.35 -9.99
CA THR A 13 7.47 9.59 -11.14
C THR A 13 7.92 8.14 -10.97
N GLY A 14 7.00 7.26 -10.63
CA GLY A 14 7.23 5.84 -10.42
C GLY A 14 7.13 5.40 -8.97
N PRO A 15 6.91 4.10 -8.76
CA PRO A 15 6.63 3.55 -7.45
C PRO A 15 7.78 3.75 -6.46
N THR A 16 7.50 4.36 -5.33
CA THR A 16 8.46 4.59 -4.25
C THR A 16 8.09 3.77 -3.03
N ALA A 17 9.06 3.07 -2.46
CA ALA A 17 8.84 2.23 -1.30
C ALA A 17 8.54 3.07 -0.04
N ILE A 18 7.49 2.68 0.68
CA ILE A 18 7.11 3.27 1.96
C ILE A 18 8.07 2.76 3.04
N ARG A 19 8.61 3.66 3.84
CA ARG A 19 9.61 3.35 4.87
C ARG A 19 8.94 3.14 6.21
N TRP A 20 9.15 1.96 6.81
CA TRP A 20 8.56 1.55 8.09
C TRP A 20 9.62 1.60 9.19
N ASN A 21 9.76 2.72 9.84
CA ASN A 21 10.85 2.94 10.78
C ASN A 21 10.48 2.74 12.26
N VAL A 22 9.24 2.39 12.54
CA VAL A 22 8.78 1.98 13.87
C VAL A 22 8.01 0.68 13.76
N GLY A 23 8.54 -0.40 14.33
CA GLY A 23 7.82 -1.67 14.46
C GLY A 23 7.14 -1.74 15.82
N SER A 24 5.80 -1.81 15.85
CA SER A 24 5.07 -2.07 17.09
C SER A 24 5.12 -3.54 17.49
N PHE A 25 5.21 -4.43 16.52
CA PHE A 25 5.35 -5.87 16.73
C PHE A 25 5.92 -6.53 15.48
N VAL A 26 6.93 -7.37 15.63
CA VAL A 26 7.46 -8.25 14.59
C VAL A 26 7.68 -9.63 15.21
N ASP A 27 6.99 -10.66 14.70
CA ASP A 27 7.28 -12.05 15.08
C ASP A 27 8.57 -12.52 14.38
N PRO A 28 9.68 -12.71 15.10
CA PRO A 28 10.96 -13.06 14.49
C PRO A 28 11.02 -14.50 13.96
N SER A 29 10.02 -15.31 14.25
CA SER A 29 9.90 -16.66 13.66
C SER A 29 9.31 -16.64 12.25
N VAL A 30 8.58 -15.57 11.91
CA VAL A 30 7.85 -15.42 10.63
C VAL A 30 8.49 -14.35 9.75
N PHE A 31 9.01 -13.28 10.35
CA PHE A 31 9.52 -12.13 9.64
C PHE A 31 10.91 -11.71 10.10
N GLU A 32 11.61 -11.06 9.20
CA GLU A 32 12.77 -10.21 9.50
C GLU A 32 12.49 -8.81 8.97
N HIS A 33 12.71 -7.82 9.81
CA HIS A 33 12.61 -6.42 9.43
C HIS A 33 13.87 -5.69 9.92
N SER A 34 14.54 -5.01 9.00
CA SER A 34 15.72 -4.20 9.33
C SER A 34 15.30 -2.75 9.54
N PHE A 35 15.87 -2.11 10.54
CA PHE A 35 15.76 -0.66 10.77
C PHE A 35 16.90 0.12 10.11
N ASP A 36 17.79 -0.54 9.37
CA ASP A 36 18.81 0.14 8.57
C ASP A 36 18.15 1.04 7.51
N ALA A 37 18.67 2.23 7.34
CA ALA A 37 18.07 3.27 6.48
C ALA A 37 17.79 2.77 5.06
N ASP A 38 18.60 1.88 4.53
CA ASP A 38 18.47 1.36 3.17
C ASP A 38 17.50 0.17 3.04
N LYS A 39 17.09 -0.46 4.14
CA LYS A 39 16.25 -1.66 4.17
C LYS A 39 14.96 -1.51 4.99
N VAL A 40 14.74 -0.38 5.57
CA VAL A 40 13.59 -0.10 6.45
C VAL A 40 12.23 -0.24 5.76
N HIS A 41 12.20 -0.29 4.44
CA HIS A 41 11.02 -0.53 3.62
C HIS A 41 10.74 -2.02 3.35
N GLN A 42 11.67 -2.92 3.70
CA GLN A 42 11.63 -4.33 3.38
C GLN A 42 11.17 -5.17 4.57
N LEU A 43 10.22 -6.04 4.33
CA LEU A 43 9.83 -7.09 5.25
C LEU A 43 10.18 -8.45 4.62
N ILE A 44 11.17 -9.13 5.17
CA ILE A 44 11.64 -10.42 4.65
C ILE A 44 10.82 -11.52 5.32
N VAL A 45 10.20 -12.40 4.54
CA VAL A 45 9.48 -13.55 5.06
C VAL A 45 10.47 -14.69 5.38
N LYS A 46 10.30 -15.32 6.53
CA LYS A 46 11.13 -16.46 6.98
C LYS A 46 10.41 -17.79 6.86
N LYS A 47 9.09 -17.75 6.68
CA LYS A 47 8.24 -18.93 6.57
C LYS A 47 7.54 -18.94 5.23
N ALA A 48 7.67 -20.03 4.47
CA ALA A 48 6.97 -20.16 3.19
C ALA A 48 5.46 -20.30 3.41
N GLY A 49 4.64 -19.66 2.55
CA GLY A 49 3.19 -19.76 2.59
C GLY A 49 2.47 -18.53 2.07
N ASP A 50 1.23 -18.36 2.48
CA ASP A 50 0.37 -17.25 2.10
C ASP A 50 0.38 -16.16 3.17
N TYR A 51 0.26 -14.90 2.74
CA TYR A 51 0.31 -13.75 3.63
C TYR A 51 -0.83 -12.77 3.32
N PHE A 52 -1.55 -12.36 4.37
CA PHE A 52 -2.47 -11.23 4.27
C PHE A 52 -1.68 -9.94 4.51
N VAL A 53 -1.78 -9.01 3.58
CA VAL A 53 -1.11 -7.70 3.65
C VAL A 53 -2.18 -6.62 3.64
N SER A 54 -2.14 -5.72 4.61
CA SER A 54 -2.98 -4.52 4.65
C SER A 54 -2.14 -3.30 4.96
N ALA A 55 -2.26 -2.27 4.14
CA ALA A 55 -1.56 -1.02 4.34
C ALA A 55 -2.47 0.18 4.10
N THR A 56 -2.22 1.24 4.85
CA THR A 56 -2.94 2.51 4.73
C THR A 56 -1.93 3.65 4.66
N LEU A 57 -2.10 4.53 3.69
CA LEU A 57 -1.27 5.72 3.51
C LEU A 57 -2.15 6.98 3.52
N PRO A 58 -2.33 7.62 4.67
CA PRO A 58 -2.94 8.95 4.74
C PRO A 58 -2.04 9.99 4.07
N HIS A 59 -2.64 10.91 3.33
CA HIS A 59 -1.89 11.95 2.64
C HIS A 59 -2.69 13.25 2.54
N THR A 60 -1.99 14.36 2.35
CA THR A 60 -2.56 15.68 2.19
C THR A 60 -2.01 16.38 0.96
N ILE A 61 -2.76 17.34 0.44
CA ILE A 61 -2.37 18.18 -0.69
C ILE A 61 -2.27 19.61 -0.21
N PRO A 62 -1.08 20.19 -0.16
CA PRO A 62 -0.89 21.56 0.30
C PRO A 62 -1.28 22.62 -0.75
N GLY A 63 -1.31 22.29 -2.04
CA GLY A 63 -1.55 23.23 -3.13
C GLY A 63 -3.02 23.41 -3.48
N ALA A 64 -3.49 24.64 -3.66
CA ALA A 64 -4.84 24.93 -4.08
C ALA A 64 -5.08 24.58 -5.56
N GLY A 65 -6.18 23.93 -5.87
CA GLY A 65 -6.61 23.62 -7.23
C GLY A 65 -6.02 22.34 -7.83
N GLU A 66 -5.17 21.66 -7.12
CA GLU A 66 -4.58 20.39 -7.52
C GLU A 66 -5.53 19.23 -7.23
N ARG A 67 -5.42 18.15 -8.01
CA ARG A 67 -6.32 16.98 -7.90
C ARG A 67 -5.57 15.66 -8.04
N PRO A 68 -4.49 15.42 -7.26
CA PRO A 68 -3.79 14.16 -7.34
C PRO A 68 -4.61 13.01 -6.73
N THR A 69 -4.32 11.82 -7.21
CA THR A 69 -4.68 10.56 -6.56
C THR A 69 -3.41 9.82 -6.22
N GLN A 70 -3.40 9.19 -5.07
CA GLN A 70 -2.30 8.38 -4.60
C GLN A 70 -2.67 6.91 -4.70
N ALA A 71 -1.80 6.11 -5.30
CA ALA A 71 -1.90 4.65 -5.35
C ALA A 71 -0.93 4.02 -4.36
N ILE A 72 -1.29 2.87 -3.84
CA ILE A 72 -0.38 1.97 -3.13
C ILE A 72 -0.55 0.55 -3.65
N GLU A 73 0.55 -0.18 -3.74
CA GLU A 73 0.60 -1.55 -4.22
C GLU A 73 1.58 -2.37 -3.39
N VAL A 74 1.31 -3.67 -3.28
CA VAL A 74 2.25 -4.62 -2.67
C VAL A 74 3.19 -5.16 -3.74
N TYR A 75 4.47 -5.17 -3.42
CA TYR A 75 5.52 -5.76 -4.23
C TYR A 75 6.12 -6.96 -3.52
N VAL A 76 6.45 -7.97 -4.30
CA VAL A 76 7.22 -9.14 -3.87
C VAL A 76 8.44 -9.25 -4.77
N ASN A 77 9.63 -9.17 -4.19
CA ASN A 77 10.90 -9.25 -4.94
C ASN A 77 10.93 -8.29 -6.14
N ASP A 78 10.56 -7.03 -5.94
CA ASP A 78 10.46 -5.98 -6.96
C ASP A 78 9.35 -6.13 -8.01
N ALA A 79 8.53 -7.18 -7.96
CA ALA A 79 7.39 -7.38 -8.84
C ALA A 79 6.06 -7.05 -8.14
N ILE A 80 5.13 -6.43 -8.88
CA ILE A 80 3.78 -6.15 -8.34
C ILE A 80 3.07 -7.47 -8.05
N ALA A 81 2.58 -7.61 -6.81
CA ALA A 81 1.72 -8.74 -6.45
C ALA A 81 0.32 -8.53 -7.08
N PRO A 82 -0.22 -9.52 -7.81
CA PRO A 82 -1.50 -9.36 -8.49
C PRO A 82 -2.65 -9.01 -7.55
N GLY A 83 -3.50 -8.07 -7.96
CA GLY A 83 -4.70 -7.69 -7.21
C GLY A 83 -4.44 -6.82 -5.99
N THR A 84 -3.32 -6.12 -5.92
CA THR A 84 -2.92 -5.34 -4.75
C THR A 84 -3.01 -3.82 -4.94
N LEU A 85 -3.65 -3.33 -5.98
CA LEU A 85 -3.83 -1.90 -6.18
C LEU A 85 -4.86 -1.32 -5.21
N GLY A 86 -4.40 -0.40 -4.38
CA GLY A 86 -5.24 0.51 -3.60
C GLY A 86 -5.07 1.94 -4.07
N GLN A 87 -6.17 2.66 -4.32
CA GLN A 87 -6.12 4.02 -4.82
C GLN A 87 -7.02 4.92 -4.00
N SER A 88 -6.53 6.12 -3.66
CA SER A 88 -7.35 7.13 -3.02
C SER A 88 -8.32 7.77 -3.99
N SER A 89 -9.41 8.37 -3.49
CA SER A 89 -10.13 9.37 -4.25
C SER A 89 -9.23 10.57 -4.54
N TYR A 90 -9.51 11.32 -5.60
CA TYR A 90 -8.81 12.58 -5.79
C TYR A 90 -9.20 13.59 -4.70
N ILE A 91 -8.24 14.36 -4.25
CA ILE A 91 -8.48 15.46 -3.33
C ILE A 91 -8.62 16.74 -4.19
N ARG A 92 -9.68 17.47 -3.94
CA ARG A 92 -9.80 18.83 -4.45
C ARG A 92 -9.51 19.80 -3.31
N ASN A 93 -8.35 20.41 -3.32
CA ASN A 93 -8.03 21.44 -2.33
C ASN A 93 -8.90 22.70 -2.56
N ALA A 94 -10.13 22.59 -2.10
CA ALA A 94 -11.06 23.71 -2.05
C ALA A 94 -11.83 23.61 -0.73
N SER A 95 -11.90 24.69 0.01
CA SER A 95 -12.68 24.76 1.26
C SER A 95 -12.24 23.74 2.33
N ALA A 96 -10.92 23.61 2.54
CA ALA A 96 -10.30 22.74 3.54
C ALA A 96 -10.43 21.22 3.33
N HIS A 97 -10.84 20.75 2.15
CA HIS A 97 -10.77 19.32 1.79
C HIS A 97 -9.39 19.01 1.23
N THR A 98 -8.42 18.79 2.11
CA THR A 98 -7.01 18.60 1.75
C THR A 98 -6.47 17.21 2.02
N GLU A 99 -7.27 16.34 2.60
CA GLU A 99 -6.82 15.04 3.11
C GLU A 99 -7.54 13.88 2.42
N SER A 100 -6.84 12.78 2.23
CA SER A 100 -7.37 11.50 1.77
C SER A 100 -6.50 10.34 2.28
N SER A 101 -6.87 9.12 1.92
CA SER A 101 -6.09 7.94 2.27
C SER A 101 -6.16 6.93 1.14
N ALA A 102 -5.02 6.36 0.76
CA ALA A 102 -4.94 5.17 -0.05
C ALA A 102 -4.87 3.94 0.86
N HIS A 103 -5.55 2.88 0.48
CA HIS A 103 -5.60 1.64 1.26
C HIS A 103 -5.52 0.43 0.35
N VAL A 104 -4.74 -0.56 0.75
CA VAL A 104 -4.69 -1.90 0.13
C VAL A 104 -4.91 -2.96 1.19
N ALA A 105 -5.65 -4.00 0.82
CA ALA A 105 -5.78 -5.22 1.61
C ALA A 105 -5.85 -6.39 0.64
N ALA A 106 -4.88 -7.29 0.70
CA ALA A 106 -4.74 -8.37 -0.27
C ALA A 106 -4.15 -9.63 0.34
N LEU A 107 -4.47 -10.78 -0.26
CA LEU A 107 -3.82 -12.04 0.01
C LEU A 107 -2.71 -12.25 -1.02
N VAL A 108 -1.48 -12.30 -0.55
CA VAL A 108 -0.29 -12.61 -1.35
C VAL A 108 0.06 -14.08 -1.14
N ARG A 109 0.07 -14.86 -2.21
CA ARG A 109 0.16 -16.32 -2.13
C ARG A 109 1.51 -16.86 -2.55
N GLY A 110 1.88 -17.99 -1.92
CA GLY A 110 2.98 -18.82 -2.35
C GLY A 110 4.37 -18.20 -2.15
N LEU A 111 4.53 -17.33 -1.15
CA LEU A 111 5.83 -16.75 -0.84
C LEU A 111 6.77 -17.82 -0.30
N GLY A 112 8.02 -17.79 -0.75
CA GLY A 112 9.11 -18.59 -0.22
C GLY A 112 9.81 -17.90 0.96
N ALA A 113 10.49 -18.68 1.79
CA ALA A 113 11.39 -18.10 2.78
C ALA A 113 12.52 -17.32 2.08
N GLY A 114 12.74 -16.07 2.49
CA GLY A 114 13.65 -15.12 1.87
C GLY A 114 13.01 -14.13 0.91
N ASP A 115 11.73 -14.33 0.53
CA ASP A 115 11.01 -13.34 -0.27
C ASP A 115 10.82 -12.04 0.50
N VAL A 116 10.86 -10.94 -0.23
CA VAL A 116 10.77 -9.58 0.31
C VAL A 116 9.42 -8.98 -0.04
N ILE A 117 8.67 -8.59 0.98
CA ILE A 117 7.44 -7.81 0.83
C ILE A 117 7.76 -6.33 0.99
N GLU A 118 7.31 -5.52 0.05
CA GLU A 118 7.32 -4.06 0.13
C GLU A 118 5.94 -3.49 -0.17
N VAL A 119 5.63 -2.34 0.36
CA VAL A 119 4.49 -1.54 -0.09
C VAL A 119 5.07 -0.29 -0.74
N ARG A 120 4.70 -0.08 -2.00
CA ARG A 120 5.14 1.09 -2.76
C ARG A 120 3.96 1.99 -3.06
N THR A 121 4.26 3.26 -3.19
CA THR A 121 3.27 4.29 -3.50
C THR A 121 3.68 5.04 -4.75
N ASP A 122 2.70 5.42 -5.54
CA ASP A 122 2.88 6.23 -6.75
C ASP A 122 1.77 7.28 -6.84
N ARG A 123 2.12 8.42 -7.39
CA ARG A 123 1.15 9.43 -7.76
C ARG A 123 0.57 9.09 -9.13
N ASN A 124 -0.64 8.58 -9.14
CA ASN A 124 -1.26 8.00 -10.33
C ASN A 124 -1.88 9.04 -11.26
N ASN A 125 -1.66 10.32 -11.05
CA ASN A 125 -2.11 11.32 -11.99
C ASN A 125 -1.40 12.68 -11.84
N GLN A 126 -1.75 13.53 -12.73
CA GLN A 126 -1.04 14.71 -13.12
C GLN A 126 -1.46 15.95 -12.37
N GLY A 127 -0.82 16.38 -11.44
CA GLY A 127 -1.03 17.68 -10.88
C GLY A 127 -1.05 17.66 -9.38
N GLY A 128 -0.18 18.38 -8.87
CA GLY A 128 -0.13 18.73 -7.50
C GLY A 128 0.92 18.00 -6.66
N VAL A 129 1.30 18.68 -5.62
CA VAL A 129 2.20 18.18 -4.61
C VAL A 129 1.38 17.36 -3.62
N VAL A 130 1.78 16.14 -3.35
CA VAL A 130 1.22 15.30 -2.29
C VAL A 130 2.25 15.14 -1.21
N THR A 131 1.85 15.35 0.02
CA THR A 131 2.65 15.02 1.18
C THR A 131 1.94 13.94 1.98
N HIS A 132 2.69 12.98 2.53
CA HIS A 132 2.08 12.01 3.40
C HIS A 132 1.76 12.66 4.75
N MET A 133 0.70 12.18 5.37
CA MET A 133 0.44 12.44 6.78
C MET A 133 1.20 11.41 7.62
N GLU A 134 1.65 11.82 8.78
CA GLU A 134 2.14 10.90 9.80
C GLU A 134 1.07 9.84 10.08
N ARG A 135 1.48 8.59 10.34
CA ARG A 135 0.62 7.44 10.67
C ARG A 135 0.21 6.53 9.50
N ALA A 136 1.03 6.40 8.46
CA ALA A 136 0.88 5.25 7.58
C ALA A 136 1.06 3.96 8.40
N SER A 137 0.27 2.95 8.09
CA SER A 137 0.29 1.67 8.80
C SER A 137 0.46 0.50 7.84
N LEU A 138 1.19 -0.51 8.29
CA LEU A 138 1.35 -1.79 7.61
C LEU A 138 1.01 -2.91 8.59
N TYR A 139 0.16 -3.81 8.17
CA TYR A 139 -0.14 -5.06 8.85
C TYR A 139 0.13 -6.22 7.89
N VAL A 140 0.92 -7.19 8.32
CA VAL A 140 1.18 -8.42 7.57
C VAL A 140 0.96 -9.61 8.50
N GLU A 141 0.17 -10.57 8.07
CA GLU A 141 -0.15 -11.78 8.81
C GLU A 141 0.17 -13.01 7.96
N PHE A 142 0.89 -13.96 8.54
CA PHE A 142 1.05 -15.28 7.95
C PHE A 142 -0.27 -16.05 8.04
N MET A 143 -0.72 -16.57 6.92
CA MET A 143 -1.93 -17.37 6.83
C MET A 143 -1.54 -18.85 6.89
N ASP A 144 -1.92 -19.52 7.96
CA ASP A 144 -1.71 -20.96 8.05
C ASP A 144 -2.71 -21.74 7.18
N ASP A 145 -2.37 -22.97 6.83
CA ASP A 145 -3.17 -23.83 5.96
C ASP A 145 -4.56 -24.20 6.53
N SER A 146 -4.87 -23.79 7.76
CA SER A 146 -6.16 -24.06 8.41
C SER A 146 -7.28 -23.15 7.94
N ARG A 147 -6.96 -22.08 7.18
CA ARG A 147 -7.94 -21.08 6.73
C ARG A 147 -8.28 -21.27 5.25
N THR A 148 -9.56 -21.39 4.95
CA THR A 148 -10.06 -21.34 3.56
C THR A 148 -10.33 -19.89 3.19
N VAL A 149 -9.67 -19.40 2.13
CA VAL A 149 -9.77 -18.02 1.67
C VAL A 149 -10.24 -17.99 0.22
N PHE A 150 -11.17 -17.11 -0.10
CA PHE A 150 -11.54 -16.76 -1.47
C PHE A 150 -10.98 -15.36 -1.79
N SER A 151 -10.31 -15.25 -2.93
CA SER A 151 -9.85 -13.96 -3.47
C SER A 151 -10.14 -13.92 -4.95
N ALA A 152 -10.70 -12.82 -5.43
CA ALA A 152 -10.94 -12.57 -6.84
C ALA A 152 -10.63 -11.12 -7.20
N THR A 153 -10.13 -10.92 -8.42
CA THR A 153 -9.89 -9.60 -9.01
C THR A 153 -10.73 -9.46 -10.27
N ALA A 154 -11.48 -8.37 -10.38
CA ALA A 154 -12.16 -8.06 -11.63
C ALA A 154 -11.15 -7.51 -12.64
N THR A 155 -11.05 -8.15 -13.79
CA THR A 155 -10.15 -7.75 -14.89
C THR A 155 -10.85 -6.96 -15.99
N GLU A 156 -12.18 -6.84 -15.91
CA GLU A 156 -12.98 -6.11 -16.89
C GLU A 156 -13.56 -4.83 -16.31
N THR A 157 -13.53 -3.77 -17.10
CA THR A 157 -14.26 -2.54 -16.77
C THR A 157 -15.75 -2.79 -16.96
N GLN A 158 -16.47 -2.90 -15.86
CA GLN A 158 -17.95 -2.92 -15.95
C GLN A 158 -18.42 -1.53 -16.34
N SER A 159 -18.77 -1.36 -17.61
CA SER A 159 -19.55 -0.20 -18.03
C SER A 159 -20.98 -0.39 -17.48
N GLY A 160 -21.38 0.46 -16.54
CA GLY A 160 -22.74 0.44 -16.04
C GLY A 160 -23.73 0.80 -17.17
N SER A 161 -24.23 -0.20 -17.88
CA SER A 161 -25.47 -0.04 -18.62
C SER A 161 -26.60 -0.10 -17.59
N ASN A 162 -27.34 0.98 -17.42
CA ASN A 162 -28.61 0.95 -16.73
C ASN A 162 -29.51 -0.07 -17.44
N GLN A 163 -29.56 -1.27 -16.93
CA GLN A 163 -30.63 -2.19 -17.26
C GLN A 163 -31.86 -1.67 -16.50
N ASN A 164 -32.76 -0.99 -17.22
CA ASN A 164 -34.11 -0.74 -16.71
C ASN A 164 -34.72 -2.11 -16.42
N ILE A 165 -34.95 -2.39 -15.17
CA ILE A 165 -35.76 -3.53 -14.74
C ILE A 165 -37.19 -3.05 -14.91
N GLU A 166 -37.90 -3.51 -15.95
CA GLU A 166 -39.32 -3.46 -16.07
C GLU A 166 -40.00 -4.46 -15.13
#